data_a5feecaec952d741b406af050e9fd86b
#
_entry.id   a5feecaec952d741b406af050e9fd86b
#
_cell.length_a   1.000
_cell.length_b   1.000
_cell.length_c   1.000
_cell.angle_alpha   90.00
_cell.angle_beta   90.00
_cell.angle_gamma   90.00
#
_symmetry.space_group_name_H-M   'P 1'
#
loop_
_entity.id
_entity.type
_entity.pdbx_description
1 polymer ?
#
loop_
_entity_poly.entity_id
_entity_poly.type
_entity_poly.pdbx_seq_one_letter_code
_entity_poly.pdbx_strand_id
1 'polypeptide(L)'
;IRNCLVGSEMCIRDSFYFTGYMWDTDSQKSAIKIAIQIAQENNVKIVFDVADPFAVSRNKDSFIEMIKQDIDIVFANKSELNILFDSEDIEFCVDNLGKVVDNFGIKLGKEGSLIINGSSRHIIHPSPVSAKDSTGAGDMYAAGFLTSLAKGKGYYDAGSIAVQLAEEVIQVNGAQLDKEAVSYTHLRA
;
A
#
# COMPACT_ATOMS: atom_id res chain seq x y z
N ILE A 1 21.31 -15.84 6.15
CA ILE A 1 22.22 -15.42 5.06
C ILE A 1 22.42 -13.93 5.21
N ARG A 2 23.49 -13.54 5.92
CA ARG A 2 23.95 -12.15 5.99
C ARG A 2 24.80 -11.88 4.75
N ASN A 3 24.21 -11.33 3.71
CA ASN A 3 24.96 -10.63 2.68
C ASN A 3 24.20 -9.34 2.36
N CYS A 4 24.36 -8.34 3.23
CA CYS A 4 24.24 -6.97 2.80
C CYS A 4 25.38 -6.75 1.81
N LEU A 5 25.05 -6.42 0.57
CA LEU A 5 26.04 -5.95 -0.37
C LEU A 5 26.68 -4.68 0.22
N VAL A 6 27.99 -4.75 0.43
CA VAL A 6 28.79 -3.67 0.96
C VAL A 6 28.65 -2.46 0.01
N GLY A 7 28.16 -1.35 0.53
CA GLY A 7 28.14 -0.07 -0.17
C GLY A 7 26.76 0.49 -0.56
N SER A 8 25.67 -0.21 -0.32
CA SER A 8 24.34 0.39 -0.37
C SER A 8 23.71 0.32 1.02
N GLU A 9 23.41 1.46 1.56
CA GLU A 9 22.62 1.63 2.79
C GLU A 9 21.17 1.22 2.62
N MET A 10 20.87 0.52 1.52
CA MET A 10 19.59 -0.10 1.25
C MET A 10 19.58 -1.52 1.78
N CYS A 11 19.48 -1.68 3.08
CA CYS A 11 18.87 -2.85 3.65
C CYS A 11 17.38 -2.80 3.33
N ILE A 12 17.02 -3.21 2.11
CA ILE A 12 15.65 -3.30 1.59
C ILE A 12 14.91 -4.45 2.30
N ARG A 13 14.86 -4.44 3.61
CA ARG A 13 14.17 -5.47 4.40
C ARG A 13 13.27 -4.87 5.46
N ASP A 14 12.88 -3.60 5.22
CA ASP A 14 12.09 -2.88 6.19
C ASP A 14 10.61 -3.23 6.08
N SER A 15 10.18 -3.82 4.96
CA SER A 15 8.80 -4.26 4.78
C SER A 15 8.66 -5.45 3.82
N PHE A 16 7.73 -6.34 4.13
CA PHE A 16 7.20 -7.38 3.26
C PHE A 16 5.86 -6.93 2.72
N TYR A 17 5.77 -6.70 1.41
CA TYR A 17 4.56 -6.26 0.72
C TYR A 17 3.97 -7.38 -0.12
N PHE A 18 2.66 -7.56 -0.01
CA PHE A 18 1.90 -8.47 -0.87
C PHE A 18 0.48 -7.96 -1.10
N THR A 19 -0.21 -8.54 -2.08
CA THR A 19 -1.54 -8.10 -2.52
C THR A 19 -2.59 -9.19 -2.34
N GLY A 20 -3.86 -8.80 -2.30
CA GLY A 20 -5.00 -9.69 -2.21
C GLY A 20 -5.09 -10.73 -3.34
N TYR A 21 -4.49 -10.47 -4.49
CA TYR A 21 -4.37 -11.46 -5.57
C TYR A 21 -3.59 -12.71 -5.17
N MET A 22 -2.71 -12.60 -4.20
CA MET A 22 -1.92 -13.74 -3.69
C MET A 22 -2.66 -14.58 -2.65
N TRP A 23 -3.97 -14.41 -2.54
CA TRP A 23 -4.81 -15.14 -1.57
C TRP A 23 -5.86 -16.04 -2.24
N ASP A 24 -5.76 -16.31 -3.55
CA ASP A 24 -6.77 -17.05 -4.30
C ASP A 24 -6.67 -18.57 -4.17
N THR A 25 -5.46 -19.12 -4.11
CA THR A 25 -5.24 -20.57 -4.03
C THR A 25 -4.62 -20.99 -2.70
N ASP A 26 -4.85 -22.25 -2.30
CA ASP A 26 -4.29 -22.78 -1.04
C ASP A 26 -2.77 -22.76 -1.00
N SER A 27 -2.12 -22.97 -2.15
CA SER A 27 -0.66 -22.89 -2.27
C SER A 27 -0.15 -21.46 -2.06
N GLN A 28 -0.83 -20.46 -2.62
CA GLN A 28 -0.52 -19.04 -2.40
C GLN A 28 -0.74 -18.66 -0.93
N LYS A 29 -1.89 -19.02 -0.35
CA LYS A 29 -2.18 -18.79 1.08
C LYS A 29 -1.10 -19.40 1.98
N SER A 30 -0.67 -20.62 1.69
CA SER A 30 0.38 -21.29 2.46
C SER A 30 1.73 -20.57 2.34
N ALA A 31 2.09 -20.13 1.13
CA ALA A 31 3.32 -19.38 0.90
C ALA A 31 3.32 -18.03 1.63
N ILE A 32 2.21 -17.29 1.56
CA ILE A 32 2.05 -16.01 2.26
C ILE A 32 2.12 -16.20 3.77
N LYS A 33 1.47 -17.21 4.35
CA LYS A 33 1.54 -17.48 5.79
C LYS A 33 2.97 -17.76 6.25
N ILE A 34 3.75 -18.52 5.48
CA ILE A 34 5.17 -18.76 5.77
C ILE A 34 5.96 -17.45 5.68
N ALA A 35 5.70 -16.63 4.66
CA ALA A 35 6.40 -15.36 4.50
C ALA A 35 6.06 -14.35 5.62
N ILE A 36 4.80 -14.30 6.06
CA ILE A 36 4.36 -13.53 7.25
C ILE A 36 5.13 -13.97 8.49
N GLN A 37 5.17 -15.28 8.76
CA GLN A 37 5.91 -15.81 9.92
C GLN A 37 7.39 -15.41 9.87
N ILE A 38 8.05 -15.55 8.71
CA ILE A 38 9.46 -15.15 8.56
C ILE A 38 9.64 -13.65 8.77
N ALA A 39 8.71 -12.82 8.28
CA ALA A 39 8.74 -11.38 8.46
C ALA A 39 8.63 -11.01 9.95
N GLN A 40 7.69 -11.61 10.68
CA GLN A 40 7.50 -11.42 12.13
C GLN A 40 8.75 -11.83 12.92
N GLU A 41 9.34 -13.00 12.63
CA GLU A 41 10.56 -13.50 13.28
C GLU A 41 11.78 -12.57 13.07
N ASN A 42 11.75 -11.76 11.99
CA ASN A 42 12.84 -10.84 11.64
C ASN A 42 12.51 -9.37 11.88
N ASN A 43 11.39 -9.04 12.53
CA ASN A 43 10.89 -7.69 12.78
C ASN A 43 10.77 -6.85 11.48
N VAL A 44 10.37 -7.48 10.39
CA VAL A 44 10.06 -6.86 9.11
C VAL A 44 8.60 -6.46 9.11
N LYS A 45 8.29 -5.21 8.78
CA LYS A 45 6.91 -4.73 8.67
C LYS A 45 6.15 -5.46 7.57
N ILE A 46 4.92 -5.82 7.85
CA ILE A 46 4.06 -6.54 6.92
C ILE A 46 3.02 -5.57 6.36
N VAL A 47 3.01 -5.47 5.04
CA VAL A 47 2.16 -4.53 4.30
C VAL A 47 1.26 -5.28 3.34
N PHE A 48 -0.02 -5.05 3.46
CA PHE A 48 -1.04 -5.69 2.64
C PHE A 48 -1.80 -4.66 1.80
N ASP A 49 -1.79 -4.82 0.46
CA ASP A 49 -2.70 -4.11 -0.43
C ASP A 49 -3.89 -5.02 -0.76
N VAL A 50 -5.08 -4.56 -0.44
CA VAL A 50 -6.32 -5.30 -0.66
C VAL A 50 -6.53 -5.60 -2.15
N ALA A 51 -6.11 -4.70 -3.02
CA ALA A 51 -5.83 -4.77 -4.45
C ALA A 51 -7.03 -4.94 -5.39
N ASP A 52 -8.07 -5.71 -5.06
CA ASP A 52 -9.13 -6.02 -6.03
C ASP A 52 -10.48 -6.29 -5.35
N PRO A 53 -11.57 -5.63 -5.79
CA PRO A 53 -12.91 -5.88 -5.28
C PRO A 53 -13.38 -7.35 -5.35
N PHE A 54 -12.95 -8.11 -6.39
CA PHE A 54 -13.32 -9.52 -6.50
C PHE A 54 -12.54 -10.38 -5.51
N ALA A 55 -11.26 -10.06 -5.25
CA ALA A 55 -10.49 -10.74 -4.21
C ALA A 55 -11.11 -10.49 -2.83
N VAL A 56 -11.54 -9.26 -2.53
CA VAL A 56 -12.24 -8.91 -1.29
C VAL A 56 -13.52 -9.71 -1.14
N SER A 57 -14.39 -9.71 -2.14
CA SER A 57 -15.69 -10.37 -2.06
C SER A 57 -15.60 -11.87 -1.76
N ARG A 58 -14.52 -12.54 -2.24
CA ARG A 58 -14.28 -13.95 -2.01
C ARG A 58 -13.62 -14.28 -0.67
N ASN A 59 -12.84 -13.33 -0.12
CA ASN A 59 -11.98 -13.60 1.02
C ASN A 59 -12.17 -12.63 2.19
N LYS A 60 -13.28 -11.91 2.24
CA LYS A 60 -13.57 -10.83 3.16
C LYS A 60 -13.20 -11.12 4.62
N ASP A 61 -13.79 -12.18 5.19
CA ASP A 61 -13.57 -12.54 6.59
C ASP A 61 -12.10 -12.91 6.85
N SER A 62 -11.49 -13.63 5.91
CA SER A 62 -10.09 -14.01 5.97
C SER A 62 -9.15 -12.79 5.89
N PHE A 63 -9.51 -11.78 5.10
CA PHE A 63 -8.75 -10.53 5.03
C PHE A 63 -8.85 -9.74 6.33
N ILE A 64 -10.04 -9.59 6.89
CA ILE A 64 -10.22 -8.89 8.17
C ILE A 64 -9.44 -9.59 9.30
N GLU A 65 -9.50 -10.92 9.35
CA GLU A 65 -8.77 -11.69 10.35
C GLU A 65 -7.25 -11.52 10.19
N MET A 66 -6.73 -11.66 8.97
CA MET A 66 -5.32 -11.46 8.66
C MET A 66 -4.85 -10.04 8.98
N ILE A 67 -5.64 -9.02 8.59
CA ILE A 67 -5.32 -7.61 8.87
C ILE A 67 -5.17 -7.41 10.38
N LYS A 68 -6.10 -7.95 11.16
CA LYS A 68 -6.11 -7.79 12.61
C LYS A 68 -4.93 -8.49 13.31
N GLN A 69 -4.48 -9.63 12.79
CA GLN A 69 -3.49 -10.47 13.45
C GLN A 69 -2.06 -10.19 13.01
N ASP A 70 -1.86 -9.86 11.73
CA ASP A 70 -0.56 -9.99 11.11
C ASP A 70 -0.06 -8.74 10.37
N ILE A 71 -0.94 -7.77 10.08
CA ILE A 71 -0.61 -6.66 9.17
C ILE A 71 -0.28 -5.37 9.92
N ASP A 72 0.85 -4.75 9.59
CA ASP A 72 1.26 -3.45 10.13
C ASP A 72 0.71 -2.26 9.34
N ILE A 73 0.56 -2.41 8.01
CA ILE A 73 0.08 -1.33 7.13
C ILE A 73 -0.86 -1.92 6.08
N VAL A 74 -2.02 -1.29 5.89
CA VAL A 74 -2.98 -1.66 4.85
C VAL A 74 -3.06 -0.58 3.78
N PHE A 75 -3.10 -0.99 2.51
CA PHE A 75 -3.55 -0.15 1.41
C PHE A 75 -4.86 -0.69 0.84
N ALA A 76 -5.79 0.22 0.58
CA ALA A 76 -7.04 -0.10 -0.08
C ALA A 76 -7.54 1.10 -0.88
N ASN A 77 -8.47 0.88 -1.81
CA ASN A 77 -9.25 1.94 -2.40
C ASN A 77 -10.68 1.97 -1.81
N LYS A 78 -11.44 3.01 -2.18
CA LYS A 78 -12.81 3.19 -1.70
C LYS A 78 -13.71 1.98 -1.99
N SER A 79 -13.66 1.43 -3.21
CA SER A 79 -14.49 0.29 -3.62
C SER A 79 -14.15 -0.98 -2.85
N GLU A 80 -12.88 -1.21 -2.58
CA GLU A 80 -12.40 -2.34 -1.78
C GLU A 80 -12.89 -2.25 -0.33
N LEU A 81 -12.81 -1.05 0.28
CA LEU A 81 -13.32 -0.84 1.63
C LEU A 81 -14.84 -0.99 1.72
N ASN A 82 -15.56 -0.49 0.72
CA ASN A 82 -17.02 -0.62 0.68
C ASN A 82 -17.45 -2.11 0.71
N ILE A 83 -16.74 -2.96 -0.02
CA ILE A 83 -17.00 -4.41 -0.01
C ILE A 83 -16.52 -5.03 1.31
N LEU A 84 -15.35 -4.62 1.81
CA LEU A 84 -14.77 -5.18 3.03
C LEU A 84 -15.67 -4.96 4.25
N PHE A 85 -16.37 -3.83 4.31
CA PHE A 85 -17.20 -3.44 5.45
C PHE A 85 -18.71 -3.36 5.15
N ASP A 86 -19.16 -3.79 3.97
CA ASP A 86 -20.56 -3.75 3.50
C ASP A 86 -21.21 -2.35 3.67
N SER A 87 -20.48 -1.30 3.33
CA SER A 87 -20.96 0.08 3.51
C SER A 87 -20.42 1.01 2.41
N GLU A 88 -21.28 1.90 1.93
CA GLU A 88 -20.89 2.99 1.03
C GLU A 88 -20.38 4.23 1.80
N ASP A 89 -20.55 4.26 3.10
CA ASP A 89 -20.05 5.33 3.97
C ASP A 89 -18.56 5.10 4.23
N ILE A 90 -17.73 5.93 3.60
CA ILE A 90 -16.27 5.83 3.69
C ILE A 90 -15.77 6.11 5.11
N GLU A 91 -16.41 7.00 5.87
CA GLU A 91 -16.00 7.28 7.25
C GLU A 91 -16.28 6.07 8.14
N PHE A 92 -17.44 5.44 7.96
CA PHE A 92 -17.74 4.17 8.64
C PHE A 92 -16.71 3.09 8.31
N CYS A 93 -16.31 2.96 7.05
CA CYS A 93 -15.29 1.99 6.63
C CYS A 93 -13.92 2.29 7.25
N VAL A 94 -13.50 3.55 7.23
CA VAL A 94 -12.25 4.04 7.84
C VAL A 94 -12.22 3.76 9.35
N ASP A 95 -13.30 4.08 10.04
CA ASP A 95 -13.42 3.83 11.49
C ASP A 95 -13.34 2.33 11.83
N ASN A 96 -13.95 1.47 11.00
CA ASN A 96 -13.88 0.03 11.23
C ASN A 96 -12.51 -0.56 10.87
N LEU A 97 -11.84 -0.07 9.82
CA LEU A 97 -10.47 -0.45 9.53
C LEU A 97 -9.53 -0.03 10.67
N GLY A 98 -9.70 1.17 11.22
CA GLY A 98 -8.93 1.68 12.36
C GLY A 98 -9.10 0.92 13.67
N LYS A 99 -10.13 0.05 13.79
CA LYS A 99 -10.29 -0.87 14.93
C LYS A 99 -9.44 -2.13 14.82
N VAL A 100 -8.92 -2.43 13.62
CA VAL A 100 -8.17 -3.67 13.35
C VAL A 100 -6.72 -3.43 12.92
N VAL A 101 -6.38 -2.23 12.45
CA VAL A 101 -5.00 -1.83 12.11
C VAL A 101 -4.78 -0.34 12.36
N ASP A 102 -3.60 0.01 12.90
CA ASP A 102 -3.27 1.39 13.26
C ASP A 102 -2.78 2.25 12.08
N ASN A 103 -2.27 1.62 11.02
CA ASN A 103 -1.66 2.34 9.91
C ASN A 103 -2.25 1.89 8.57
N PHE A 104 -2.75 2.85 7.82
CA PHE A 104 -3.28 2.53 6.49
C PHE A 104 -3.34 3.74 5.56
N GLY A 105 -3.32 3.47 4.26
CA GLY A 105 -3.48 4.45 3.20
C GLY A 105 -4.68 4.10 2.32
N ILE A 106 -5.64 5.01 2.20
CA ILE A 106 -6.83 4.84 1.39
C ILE A 106 -6.72 5.66 0.12
N LYS A 107 -6.72 4.98 -1.02
CA LYS A 107 -6.68 5.58 -2.35
C LYS A 107 -8.08 6.09 -2.73
N LEU A 108 -8.24 7.41 -2.82
CA LEU A 108 -9.53 8.08 -3.08
C LEU A 108 -9.68 8.53 -4.54
N GLY A 109 -8.83 8.04 -5.44
CA GLY A 109 -8.82 8.41 -6.85
C GLY A 109 -8.54 9.91 -7.02
N LYS A 110 -9.40 10.63 -7.74
CA LYS A 110 -9.27 12.07 -7.97
C LYS A 110 -9.31 12.94 -6.71
N GLU A 111 -9.72 12.39 -5.58
CA GLU A 111 -9.75 13.08 -4.29
C GLU A 111 -8.41 12.91 -3.53
N GLY A 112 -7.49 12.11 -4.07
CA GLY A 112 -6.16 11.89 -3.52
C GLY A 112 -6.07 10.68 -2.61
N SER A 113 -5.56 10.87 -1.40
CA SER A 113 -5.38 9.78 -0.44
C SER A 113 -5.61 10.23 1.00
N LEU A 114 -6.21 9.34 1.78
CA LEU A 114 -6.30 9.46 3.23
C LEU A 114 -5.25 8.56 3.86
N ILE A 115 -4.42 9.12 4.73
CA ILE A 115 -3.39 8.39 5.49
C ILE A 115 -3.74 8.42 6.96
N ILE A 116 -3.76 7.25 7.58
CA ILE A 116 -3.88 7.09 9.02
C ILE A 116 -2.58 6.51 9.57
N ASN A 117 -2.07 7.10 10.64
CA ASN A 117 -0.93 6.59 11.40
C ASN A 117 -1.23 6.75 12.90
N GLY A 118 -1.69 5.71 13.53
CA GLY A 118 -2.23 5.76 14.89
C GLY A 118 -3.36 6.78 15.00
N SER A 119 -3.19 7.78 15.84
CA SER A 119 -4.18 8.88 16.00
C SER A 119 -4.08 9.99 14.96
N SER A 120 -3.08 9.98 14.11
CA SER A 120 -2.86 11.02 13.09
C SER A 120 -3.64 10.70 11.82
N ARG A 121 -4.33 11.72 11.29
CA ARG A 121 -5.11 11.64 10.05
C ARG A 121 -4.65 12.72 9.08
N HIS A 122 -4.26 12.34 7.88
CA HIS A 122 -3.78 13.25 6.85
C HIS A 122 -4.54 13.01 5.54
N ILE A 123 -5.01 14.09 4.91
CA ILE A 123 -5.54 14.05 3.56
C ILE A 123 -4.47 14.62 2.63
N ILE A 124 -4.09 13.85 1.62
CA ILE A 124 -3.16 14.26 0.58
C ILE A 124 -3.98 14.57 -0.66
N HIS A 125 -4.03 15.83 -1.04
CA HIS A 125 -4.71 16.26 -2.23
C HIS A 125 -3.83 16.06 -3.47
N PRO A 126 -4.38 15.54 -4.56
CA PRO A 126 -3.63 15.33 -5.79
C PRO A 126 -3.47 16.65 -6.55
N SER A 127 -2.48 16.70 -7.43
CA SER A 127 -2.37 17.75 -8.44
C SER A 127 -3.38 17.48 -9.57
N PRO A 128 -3.90 18.53 -10.24
CA PRO A 128 -4.74 18.33 -11.40
C PRO A 128 -3.94 17.70 -12.55
N VAL A 129 -4.23 16.45 -12.89
CA VAL A 129 -3.60 15.73 -14.00
C VAL A 129 -4.62 15.14 -14.94
N SER A 130 -4.24 14.94 -16.19
CA SER A 130 -5.09 14.26 -17.18
C SER A 130 -4.75 12.78 -17.19
N ALA A 131 -5.62 11.97 -16.60
CA ALA A 131 -5.46 10.52 -16.60
C ALA A 131 -5.71 9.95 -18.01
N LYS A 132 -4.79 9.11 -18.48
CA LYS A 132 -4.90 8.33 -19.73
C LYS A 132 -5.19 6.87 -19.44
N ASP A 133 -4.49 6.30 -18.45
CA ASP A 133 -4.59 4.90 -18.09
C ASP A 133 -4.33 4.77 -16.58
N SER A 134 -5.21 4.12 -15.84
CA SER A 134 -5.06 3.93 -14.39
C SER A 134 -4.29 2.67 -14.02
N THR A 135 -3.82 1.90 -15.01
CA THR A 135 -3.06 0.68 -14.78
C THR A 135 -1.76 0.96 -14.03
N GLY A 136 -1.52 0.24 -12.94
CA GLY A 136 -0.32 0.39 -12.12
C GLY A 136 -0.35 1.55 -11.12
N ALA A 137 -1.43 2.35 -11.06
CA ALA A 137 -1.52 3.46 -10.10
C ALA A 137 -1.41 2.98 -8.64
N GLY A 138 -2.05 1.87 -8.31
CA GLY A 138 -1.96 1.25 -6.97
C GLY A 138 -0.55 0.77 -6.64
N ASP A 139 0.12 0.12 -7.59
CA ASP A 139 1.48 -0.38 -7.41
C ASP A 139 2.48 0.78 -7.23
N MET A 140 2.34 1.84 -8.03
CA MET A 140 3.18 3.04 -7.90
C MET A 140 2.92 3.79 -6.59
N TYR A 141 1.67 3.83 -6.15
CA TYR A 141 1.31 4.36 -4.84
C TYR A 141 2.03 3.57 -3.72
N ALA A 142 1.91 2.25 -3.71
CA ALA A 142 2.56 1.40 -2.72
C ALA A 142 4.09 1.52 -2.78
N ALA A 143 4.68 1.52 -3.97
CA ALA A 143 6.12 1.68 -4.18
C ALA A 143 6.63 3.02 -3.62
N GLY A 144 5.94 4.13 -3.93
CA GLY A 144 6.30 5.46 -3.43
C GLY A 144 6.21 5.56 -1.92
N PHE A 145 5.14 5.04 -1.36
CA PHE A 145 4.91 5.04 0.08
C PHE A 145 5.99 4.26 0.83
N LEU A 146 6.21 3.00 0.44
CA LEU A 146 7.14 2.10 1.11
C LEU A 146 8.61 2.54 0.94
N THR A 147 8.99 3.02 -0.25
CA THR A 147 10.33 3.58 -0.49
C THR A 147 10.59 4.80 0.41
N SER A 148 9.58 5.64 0.61
CA SER A 148 9.69 6.81 1.48
C SER A 148 9.84 6.44 2.95
N LEU A 149 9.07 5.45 3.43
CA LEU A 149 9.25 4.92 4.79
C LEU A 149 10.64 4.29 4.99
N ALA A 150 11.13 3.52 4.00
CA ALA A 150 12.45 2.91 4.03
C ALA A 150 13.59 3.96 4.09
N LYS A 151 13.33 5.17 3.59
CA LYS A 151 14.23 6.33 3.72
C LYS A 151 14.03 7.13 5.02
N GLY A 152 13.24 6.65 5.94
CA GLY A 152 12.98 7.30 7.23
C GLY A 152 12.02 8.49 7.18
N LYS A 153 11.27 8.68 6.08
CA LYS A 153 10.26 9.74 6.00
C LYS A 153 9.03 9.39 6.83
N GLY A 154 8.32 10.42 7.30
CA GLY A 154 7.05 10.27 7.99
C GLY A 154 5.92 9.85 7.06
N TYR A 155 4.81 9.38 7.63
CA TYR A 155 3.64 8.90 6.87
C TYR A 155 3.00 9.95 5.97
N TYR A 156 3.00 11.22 6.38
CA TYR A 156 2.53 12.32 5.53
C TYR A 156 3.36 12.48 4.26
N ASP A 157 4.69 12.53 4.40
CA ASP A 157 5.61 12.66 3.27
C ASP A 157 5.56 11.40 2.38
N ALA A 158 5.46 10.22 2.99
CA ALA A 158 5.30 8.96 2.26
C ALA A 158 4.01 8.97 1.43
N GLY A 159 2.89 9.41 2.00
CA GLY A 159 1.63 9.58 1.29
C GLY A 159 1.70 10.59 0.15
N SER A 160 2.40 11.70 0.36
CA SER A 160 2.59 12.74 -0.68
C SER A 160 3.36 12.20 -1.88
N ILE A 161 4.45 11.47 -1.64
CA ILE A 161 5.23 10.82 -2.71
C ILE A 161 4.43 9.71 -3.39
N ALA A 162 3.65 8.94 -2.63
CA ALA A 162 2.79 7.89 -3.17
C ALA A 162 1.75 8.45 -4.14
N VAL A 163 1.07 9.54 -3.77
CA VAL A 163 0.10 10.23 -4.63
C VAL A 163 0.78 10.77 -5.87
N GLN A 164 1.93 11.44 -5.73
CA GLN A 164 2.68 11.97 -6.88
C GLN A 164 3.06 10.87 -7.88
N LEU A 165 3.58 9.73 -7.44
CA LEU A 165 3.94 8.63 -8.33
C LEU A 165 2.71 7.99 -9.01
N ALA A 166 1.59 7.88 -8.29
CA ALA A 166 0.34 7.44 -8.87
C ALA A 166 -0.15 8.42 -9.95
N GLU A 167 -0.01 9.74 -9.73
CA GLU A 167 -0.33 10.78 -10.72
C GLU A 167 0.56 10.70 -11.96
N GLU A 168 1.84 10.43 -11.79
CA GLU A 168 2.77 10.32 -12.92
C GLU A 168 2.44 9.11 -13.80
N VAL A 169 2.17 7.94 -13.19
CA VAL A 169 1.90 6.73 -13.98
C VAL A 169 0.57 6.80 -14.73
N ILE A 170 -0.47 7.42 -14.19
CA ILE A 170 -1.77 7.51 -14.89
C ILE A 170 -1.76 8.43 -16.13
N GLN A 171 -0.71 9.23 -16.32
CA GLN A 171 -0.54 10.11 -17.49
C GLN A 171 0.11 9.42 -18.69
N VAL A 172 0.61 8.21 -18.52
CA VAL A 172 1.20 7.39 -19.59
C VAL A 172 0.31 6.18 -19.89
N ASN A 173 0.53 5.51 -21.01
CA ASN A 173 -0.14 4.25 -21.30
C ASN A 173 0.64 3.08 -20.68
N GLY A 174 -0.06 2.22 -19.96
CA GLY A 174 0.54 1.09 -19.25
C GLY A 174 1.13 1.48 -17.89
N ALA A 175 1.72 0.50 -17.20
CA ALA A 175 2.16 0.60 -15.82
C ALA A 175 3.65 0.98 -15.63
N GLN A 176 4.32 1.47 -16.67
CA GLN A 176 5.76 1.75 -16.61
C GLN A 176 6.02 3.26 -16.74
N LEU A 177 6.79 3.78 -15.80
CA LEU A 177 7.37 5.11 -15.87
C LEU A 177 8.74 5.06 -16.56
N ASP A 178 9.07 6.10 -17.35
CA ASP A 178 10.41 6.26 -17.88
C ASP A 178 11.43 6.44 -16.75
N LYS A 179 12.68 5.97 -16.99
CA LYS A 179 13.75 6.05 -15.99
C LYS A 179 14.03 7.46 -15.50
N GLU A 180 13.79 8.48 -16.32
CA GLU A 180 13.91 9.88 -15.94
C GLU A 180 12.88 10.31 -14.92
N ALA A 181 11.62 9.89 -15.06
CA ALA A 181 10.55 10.16 -14.08
C ALA A 181 10.87 9.56 -12.71
N VAL A 182 11.42 8.34 -12.67
CA VAL A 182 11.87 7.68 -11.44
C VAL A 182 13.05 8.41 -10.78
N SER A 183 13.93 9.07 -11.55
CA SER A 183 15.07 9.78 -11.01
C SER A 183 14.70 11.04 -10.23
N TYR A 184 13.59 11.71 -10.57
CA TYR A 184 13.07 12.86 -9.82
C TYR A 184 12.67 12.53 -8.40
N THR A 185 12.27 11.31 -8.12
CA THR A 185 11.96 10.85 -6.75
C THR A 185 13.18 10.69 -5.88
N HIS A 186 14.39 10.59 -6.48
CA HIS A 186 15.67 10.55 -5.78
C HIS A 186 16.24 11.95 -5.48
N LEU A 187 15.86 12.98 -6.24
CA LEU A 187 16.45 14.32 -6.15
C LEU A 187 15.74 15.28 -5.19
N ARG A 188 14.54 14.91 -4.68
CA ARG A 188 13.80 15.68 -3.67
C ARG A 188 13.86 15.06 -2.28
N ALA A 189 14.89 14.29 -2.02
CA ALA A 189 15.21 13.72 -0.72
C ALA A 189 16.11 14.63 0.09
#